data_572ce5ea20b6e6759ac155f6b1dbe405
#
_entry.id   572ce5ea20b6e6759ac155f6b1dbe405
#
_cell.length_a   1.000
_cell.length_b   1.000
_cell.length_c   1.000
_cell.angle_alpha   90.00
_cell.angle_beta   90.00
_cell.angle_gamma   90.00
#
_symmetry.space_group_name_H-M   'P 1'
#
loop_
_entity.id
_entity.type
_entity.pdbx_description
1 polymer ?
#
loop_
_entity_poly.entity_id
_entity_poly.type
_entity_poly.pdbx_seq_one_letter_code
_entity_poly.pdbx_strand_id
1 'polypeptide(L)'
;MIIKSCHIAQFGKWKEKDFSFSDALNPYLWENGEGKTTLMHFFHIMFYGLSGERKQDILENERKHFMPFQGGNFGGNIHFQEKGKNYILERSFGLRKAEDSFRLLEEGGKESKDYSENIGEEIFSLDSEAFQKVCMISHEDLSLRFNSSIHAKLGNVSDDREDMQKFQKVQNTLKDAINALSPNRRTGAIFKKKMEEESLSASLYRKKEEEEAVLSLEEEVLSLEEQWKEKTKEEERLEKEVQKGILEKEALGKKVEYQKLQEELEKAHYRYENAKKWY
;
A
#
# COMPACT_ATOMS: atom_id res chain seq x y z
N MET A 1 -43.92 0.33 3.88
CA MET A 1 -43.21 1.58 4.23
C MET A 1 -43.92 2.78 3.59
N ILE A 2 -44.06 3.90 4.31
CA ILE A 2 -44.63 5.15 3.81
C ILE A 2 -43.65 6.28 4.08
N ILE A 3 -43.21 7.00 3.05
CA ILE A 3 -42.32 8.18 3.21
C ILE A 3 -43.24 9.37 3.51
N LYS A 4 -42.98 10.10 4.59
CA LYS A 4 -43.77 11.27 5.02
C LYS A 4 -43.15 12.58 4.52
N SER A 5 -41.85 12.72 4.65
CA SER A 5 -41.10 13.92 4.21
C SER A 5 -39.65 13.59 4.00
N CYS A 6 -38.93 14.47 3.31
CA CYS A 6 -37.50 14.48 3.30
C CYS A 6 -36.96 15.92 3.30
N HIS A 7 -35.81 16.10 3.92
CA HIS A 7 -35.03 17.30 3.86
C HIS A 7 -33.72 16.99 3.18
N ILE A 8 -33.40 17.72 2.13
CA ILE A 8 -32.14 17.64 1.38
C ILE A 8 -31.30 18.80 1.80
N ALA A 9 -30.30 18.56 2.67
CA ALA A 9 -29.40 19.61 3.09
C ALA A 9 -28.54 20.08 1.90
N GLN A 10 -27.94 19.13 1.19
CA GLN A 10 -27.23 19.36 -0.05
C GLN A 10 -27.12 18.07 -0.85
N PHE A 11 -27.50 18.07 -2.14
CA PHE A 11 -27.39 16.87 -3.00
C PHE A 11 -27.50 17.26 -4.48
N GLY A 12 -26.42 17.02 -5.23
CA GLY A 12 -26.31 17.47 -6.61
C GLY A 12 -26.52 18.98 -6.72
N LYS A 13 -27.57 19.39 -7.42
CA LYS A 13 -27.91 20.81 -7.57
C LYS A 13 -28.76 21.40 -6.43
N TRP A 14 -29.30 20.55 -5.57
CA TRP A 14 -30.21 20.97 -4.53
C TRP A 14 -29.50 21.32 -3.22
N LYS A 15 -29.99 22.37 -2.59
CA LYS A 15 -29.53 22.85 -1.31
C LYS A 15 -30.74 23.34 -0.51
N GLU A 16 -30.84 22.91 0.77
CA GLU A 16 -31.93 23.28 1.70
C GLU A 16 -33.29 23.12 1.06
N LYS A 17 -33.64 21.89 0.63
CA LYS A 17 -34.95 21.57 0.01
C LYS A 17 -35.72 20.60 0.84
N ASP A 18 -37.01 20.95 1.09
CA ASP A 18 -37.94 20.13 1.81
C ASP A 18 -39.03 19.61 0.86
N PHE A 19 -39.43 18.36 1.06
CA PHE A 19 -40.53 17.71 0.38
C PHE A 19 -41.41 16.99 1.38
N SER A 20 -42.70 17.14 1.22
CA SER A 20 -43.72 16.42 1.99
C SER A 20 -44.54 15.54 1.06
N PHE A 21 -44.88 14.35 1.53
CA PHE A 21 -45.56 13.33 0.75
C PHE A 21 -46.83 12.92 1.45
N SER A 22 -47.89 12.71 0.69
CA SER A 22 -49.13 12.09 1.16
C SER A 22 -48.97 10.56 1.13
N ASP A 23 -49.85 9.85 1.82
CA ASP A 23 -49.88 8.39 1.82
C ASP A 23 -50.41 7.80 0.50
N ALA A 24 -50.75 8.66 -0.47
CA ALA A 24 -51.26 8.31 -1.80
C ALA A 24 -50.27 8.67 -2.90
N LEU A 25 -50.75 8.72 -4.15
CA LEU A 25 -49.92 9.15 -5.28
C LEU A 25 -49.53 10.62 -5.13
N ASN A 26 -48.24 10.91 -5.31
CA ASN A 26 -47.67 12.24 -5.21
C ASN A 26 -47.18 12.69 -6.60
N PRO A 27 -48.01 13.30 -7.43
CA PRO A 27 -47.60 13.77 -8.74
C PRO A 27 -46.75 15.05 -8.64
N TYR A 28 -45.54 15.03 -9.23
CA TYR A 28 -44.68 16.20 -9.35
C TYR A 28 -44.52 16.56 -10.84
N LEU A 29 -45.07 17.70 -11.23
CA LEU A 29 -44.94 18.24 -12.57
C LEU A 29 -43.85 19.30 -12.56
N TRP A 30 -42.68 18.93 -13.07
CA TRP A 30 -41.50 19.80 -13.15
C TRP A 30 -40.99 19.85 -14.58
N GLU A 31 -40.33 20.95 -14.94
CA GLU A 31 -39.67 21.07 -16.22
C GLU A 31 -38.44 20.14 -16.31
N ASN A 32 -37.94 19.96 -17.54
CA ASN A 32 -36.73 19.15 -17.74
C ASN A 32 -35.53 19.85 -17.10
N GLY A 33 -34.69 19.07 -16.42
CA GLY A 33 -33.52 19.61 -15.73
C GLY A 33 -33.83 20.11 -14.29
N GLU A 34 -35.05 20.14 -13.81
CA GLU A 34 -35.38 20.58 -12.46
C GLU A 34 -35.03 19.60 -11.33
N GLY A 35 -34.58 18.37 -11.66
CA GLY A 35 -34.03 17.45 -10.68
C GLY A 35 -34.93 16.29 -10.29
N LYS A 36 -35.91 15.92 -11.13
CA LYS A 36 -36.71 14.70 -10.92
C LYS A 36 -35.88 13.46 -10.68
N THR A 37 -34.92 13.23 -11.56
CA THR A 37 -33.96 12.11 -11.44
C THR A 37 -33.04 12.26 -10.20
N THR A 38 -32.64 13.49 -9.86
CA THR A 38 -31.85 13.78 -8.66
C THR A 38 -32.64 13.39 -7.38
N LEU A 39 -33.95 13.63 -7.31
CA LEU A 39 -34.78 13.23 -6.16
C LEU A 39 -34.87 11.70 -6.06
N MET A 40 -35.03 11.01 -7.19
CA MET A 40 -35.07 9.54 -7.20
C MET A 40 -33.73 8.96 -6.68
N HIS A 41 -32.59 9.47 -7.18
CA HIS A 41 -31.28 9.05 -6.69
C HIS A 41 -31.03 9.43 -5.22
N PHE A 42 -31.56 10.56 -4.77
CA PHE A 42 -31.50 10.90 -3.35
C PHE A 42 -32.15 9.83 -2.47
N PHE A 43 -33.38 9.40 -2.78
CA PHE A 43 -34.00 8.31 -2.04
C PHE A 43 -33.23 7.01 -2.11
N HIS A 44 -32.76 6.64 -3.28
CA HIS A 44 -31.96 5.44 -3.45
C HIS A 44 -30.70 5.47 -2.58
N ILE A 45 -29.93 6.56 -2.66
CA ILE A 45 -28.66 6.72 -1.92
C ILE A 45 -28.88 6.83 -0.41
N MET A 46 -29.98 7.45 0.01
CA MET A 46 -30.31 7.51 1.42
C MET A 46 -30.61 6.13 2.01
N PHE A 47 -31.22 5.21 1.26
CA PHE A 47 -31.50 3.85 1.74
C PHE A 47 -30.31 2.90 1.55
N TYR A 48 -29.57 3.00 0.46
CA TYR A 48 -28.52 2.02 0.08
C TYR A 48 -27.09 2.51 0.26
N GLY A 49 -26.86 3.80 0.47
CA GLY A 49 -25.56 4.42 0.43
C GLY A 49 -25.05 4.66 -0.99
N LEU A 50 -23.85 5.23 -1.10
CA LEU A 50 -23.22 5.53 -2.38
C LEU A 50 -22.57 4.31 -3.02
N SER A 51 -22.70 4.20 -4.33
CA SER A 51 -22.09 3.15 -5.14
C SER A 51 -20.98 3.68 -6.07
N GLY A 52 -20.25 2.76 -6.69
CA GLY A 52 -19.28 3.09 -7.74
C GLY A 52 -18.04 3.88 -7.28
N GLU A 53 -17.72 3.94 -5.98
CA GLU A 53 -16.65 4.77 -5.40
C GLU A 53 -15.27 4.54 -6.02
N ARG A 54 -14.98 3.35 -6.55
CA ARG A 54 -13.72 3.00 -7.21
C ARG A 54 -13.69 3.39 -8.69
N LYS A 55 -14.81 3.80 -9.25
CA LYS A 55 -14.92 4.17 -10.66
C LYS A 55 -14.32 5.54 -10.90
N GLN A 56 -13.65 5.69 -12.03
CA GLN A 56 -13.05 6.96 -12.42
C GLN A 56 -14.06 7.87 -13.11
N ASP A 57 -14.98 7.29 -13.87
CA ASP A 57 -16.03 8.02 -14.55
C ASP A 57 -16.99 8.66 -13.54
N ILE A 58 -17.31 9.94 -13.76
CA ILE A 58 -18.21 10.73 -12.93
C ILE A 58 -19.62 10.15 -12.94
N LEU A 59 -20.08 9.65 -14.09
CA LEU A 59 -21.43 9.08 -14.23
C LEU A 59 -21.58 7.75 -13.50
N GLU A 60 -20.52 6.97 -13.39
CA GLU A 60 -20.50 5.69 -12.68
C GLU A 60 -20.15 5.81 -11.19
N ASN A 61 -19.63 6.97 -10.77
CA ASN A 61 -19.26 7.24 -9.39
C ASN A 61 -20.25 8.20 -8.75
N GLU A 62 -21.21 7.67 -8.01
CA GLU A 62 -22.29 8.47 -7.41
C GLU A 62 -21.77 9.57 -6.48
N ARG A 63 -20.66 9.33 -5.74
CA ARG A 63 -20.06 10.36 -4.89
C ARG A 63 -19.60 11.57 -5.70
N LYS A 64 -18.93 11.36 -6.81
CA LYS A 64 -18.48 12.46 -7.69
C LYS A 64 -19.66 13.12 -8.42
N HIS A 65 -20.66 12.32 -8.78
CA HIS A 65 -21.82 12.78 -9.55
C HIS A 65 -22.74 13.69 -8.73
N PHE A 66 -22.99 13.33 -7.46
CA PHE A 66 -23.91 14.06 -6.60
C PHE A 66 -23.24 14.99 -5.59
N MET A 67 -21.91 15.00 -5.53
CA MET A 67 -21.17 15.95 -4.72
C MET A 67 -21.43 17.38 -5.22
N PRO A 68 -21.74 18.31 -4.32
CA PRO A 68 -21.92 19.71 -4.69
C PRO A 68 -20.65 20.34 -5.27
N PHE A 69 -20.80 21.24 -6.25
CA PHE A 69 -19.67 21.94 -6.87
C PHE A 69 -18.79 22.71 -5.88
N GLN A 70 -19.40 23.20 -4.80
CA GLN A 70 -18.69 23.95 -3.75
C GLN A 70 -17.96 23.04 -2.76
N GLY A 71 -18.11 21.72 -2.92
CA GLY A 71 -17.59 20.73 -1.97
C GLY A 71 -18.37 20.75 -0.65
N GLY A 72 -17.87 20.01 0.33
CA GLY A 72 -18.50 19.85 1.63
C GLY A 72 -19.32 18.55 1.74
N ASN A 73 -19.91 18.34 2.91
CA ASN A 73 -20.75 17.18 3.16
C ASN A 73 -22.09 17.37 2.47
N PHE A 74 -22.62 16.28 1.94
CA PHE A 74 -23.93 16.26 1.27
C PHE A 74 -24.76 15.09 1.78
N GLY A 75 -26.07 15.18 1.61
CA GLY A 75 -27.04 14.24 2.15
C GLY A 75 -28.26 14.94 2.69
N GLY A 76 -28.89 14.39 3.73
CA GLY A 76 -30.10 14.92 4.34
C GLY A 76 -30.77 13.93 5.28
N ASN A 77 -32.08 14.05 5.42
CA ASN A 77 -32.88 13.11 6.18
C ASN A 77 -34.17 12.72 5.46
N ILE A 78 -34.70 11.57 5.85
CA ILE A 78 -36.00 11.05 5.38
C ILE A 78 -36.79 10.63 6.60
N HIS A 79 -38.03 11.18 6.71
CA HIS A 79 -39.00 10.74 7.67
C HIS A 79 -39.92 9.70 7.03
N PHE A 80 -39.99 8.52 7.62
CA PHE A 80 -40.81 7.43 7.08
C PHE A 80 -41.44 6.59 8.19
N GLN A 81 -42.48 5.90 7.82
CA GLN A 81 -43.19 4.94 8.69
C GLN A 81 -42.99 3.52 8.16
N GLU A 82 -42.57 2.61 9.04
CA GLU A 82 -42.43 1.19 8.73
C GLU A 82 -42.93 0.36 9.89
N LYS A 83 -43.78 -0.65 9.60
CA LYS A 83 -44.39 -1.54 10.60
C LYS A 83 -45.06 -0.79 11.78
N GLY A 84 -45.68 0.37 11.49
CA GLY A 84 -46.38 1.18 12.48
C GLY A 84 -45.50 2.10 13.33
N LYS A 85 -44.17 2.06 13.18
CA LYS A 85 -43.22 2.97 13.84
C LYS A 85 -42.77 4.06 12.88
N ASN A 86 -42.54 5.25 13.43
CA ASN A 86 -41.98 6.39 12.68
C ASN A 86 -40.48 6.49 12.92
N TYR A 87 -39.71 6.66 11.83
CA TYR A 87 -38.27 6.75 11.83
C TYR A 87 -37.80 7.99 11.08
N ILE A 88 -36.62 8.48 11.47
CA ILE A 88 -35.87 9.51 10.78
C ILE A 88 -34.53 8.88 10.38
N LEU A 89 -34.32 8.69 9.09
CA LEU A 89 -33.07 8.24 8.51
C LEU A 89 -32.25 9.47 8.18
N GLU A 90 -31.09 9.61 8.80
CA GLU A 90 -30.12 10.67 8.50
C GLU A 90 -28.87 10.06 7.88
N ARG A 91 -28.46 10.56 6.74
CA ARG A 91 -27.16 10.26 6.11
C ARG A 91 -26.47 11.52 5.65
N SER A 92 -25.19 11.56 5.95
CA SER A 92 -24.28 12.59 5.43
C SER A 92 -23.09 11.91 4.80
N PHE A 93 -22.69 12.39 3.63
CA PHE A 93 -21.58 11.86 2.85
C PHE A 93 -20.50 12.94 2.74
N GLY A 94 -19.25 12.56 3.06
CA GLY A 94 -18.10 13.42 2.94
C GLY A 94 -17.34 13.24 1.62
N LEU A 95 -16.14 13.82 1.53
CA LEU A 95 -15.24 13.64 0.40
C LEU A 95 -14.74 12.20 0.29
N ARG A 96 -14.65 11.50 1.42
CA ARG A 96 -14.20 10.11 1.52
C ARG A 96 -15.23 9.30 2.31
N LYS A 97 -15.26 8.00 2.04
CA LYS A 97 -16.15 7.07 2.73
C LYS A 97 -16.00 7.08 4.27
N ALA A 98 -14.82 7.33 4.77
CA ALA A 98 -14.56 7.42 6.21
C ALA A 98 -15.23 8.62 6.90
N GLU A 99 -15.69 9.59 6.12
CA GLU A 99 -16.40 10.79 6.60
C GLU A 99 -17.92 10.64 6.51
N ASP A 100 -18.40 9.50 5.98
CA ASP A 100 -19.82 9.23 5.88
C ASP A 100 -20.40 8.95 7.26
N SER A 101 -21.63 9.41 7.47
CA SER A 101 -22.39 9.14 8.69
C SER A 101 -23.76 8.56 8.38
N PHE A 102 -24.19 7.64 9.20
CA PHE A 102 -25.52 7.04 9.18
C PHE A 102 -26.10 7.10 10.59
N ARG A 103 -27.33 7.57 10.70
CA ARG A 103 -28.10 7.51 11.94
C ARG A 103 -29.56 7.19 11.64
N LEU A 104 -30.14 6.34 12.44
CA LEU A 104 -31.53 6.03 12.42
C LEU A 104 -32.14 6.45 13.78
N LEU A 105 -33.09 7.36 13.75
CA LEU A 105 -33.74 7.87 14.95
C LEU A 105 -35.21 7.48 14.94
N GLU A 106 -35.79 7.24 16.12
CA GLU A 106 -37.22 7.17 16.31
C GLU A 106 -37.84 8.60 16.44
N GLU A 107 -39.13 8.76 16.28
CA GLU A 107 -39.82 10.04 16.32
C GLU A 107 -39.51 10.88 17.59
N GLY A 108 -39.09 10.25 18.67
CA GLY A 108 -38.64 10.91 19.91
C GLY A 108 -37.18 11.37 19.92
N GLY A 109 -36.46 11.26 18.79
CA GLY A 109 -35.05 11.62 18.68
C GLY A 109 -34.09 10.62 19.31
N LYS A 110 -34.58 9.47 19.77
CA LYS A 110 -33.74 8.39 20.29
C LYS A 110 -33.17 7.55 19.15
N GLU A 111 -31.88 7.23 19.21
CA GLU A 111 -31.23 6.38 18.23
C GLU A 111 -31.82 4.96 18.26
N SER A 112 -32.27 4.50 17.09
CA SER A 112 -32.85 3.17 16.89
C SER A 112 -31.82 2.21 16.34
N LYS A 113 -31.84 0.96 16.80
CA LYS A 113 -31.03 -0.16 16.28
C LYS A 113 -31.86 -1.18 15.50
N ASP A 114 -33.10 -0.84 15.15
CA ASP A 114 -34.00 -1.76 14.45
C ASP A 114 -33.49 -2.13 13.05
N TYR A 115 -32.70 -1.25 12.44
CA TYR A 115 -32.09 -1.46 11.13
C TYR A 115 -30.60 -1.01 11.14
N SER A 116 -29.77 -1.65 10.29
CA SER A 116 -28.38 -1.32 10.12
C SER A 116 -28.15 -0.28 9.00
N GLU A 117 -26.89 -0.01 8.67
CA GLU A 117 -26.55 0.80 7.49
C GLU A 117 -27.08 0.24 6.17
N ASN A 118 -27.42 -1.07 6.12
CA ASN A 118 -28.03 -1.72 4.97
C ASN A 118 -29.56 -1.66 5.00
N ILE A 119 -30.11 -0.60 5.57
CA ILE A 119 -31.53 -0.40 5.77
C ILE A 119 -32.39 -0.63 4.49
N GLY A 120 -31.85 -0.30 3.32
CA GLY A 120 -32.52 -0.54 2.04
C GLY A 120 -32.76 -2.02 1.79
N GLU A 121 -31.77 -2.87 1.96
CA GLU A 121 -31.90 -4.33 1.79
C GLU A 121 -32.81 -4.93 2.87
N GLU A 122 -32.73 -4.43 4.09
CA GLU A 122 -33.54 -4.94 5.22
C GLU A 122 -35.02 -4.62 5.07
N ILE A 123 -35.37 -3.42 4.60
CA ILE A 123 -36.78 -3.00 4.43
C ILE A 123 -37.39 -3.58 3.14
N PHE A 124 -36.66 -3.39 1.99
CA PHE A 124 -37.21 -3.76 0.69
C PHE A 124 -36.94 -5.21 0.32
N SER A 125 -36.01 -5.86 1.02
CA SER A 125 -35.51 -7.21 0.69
C SER A 125 -34.99 -7.30 -0.75
N LEU A 126 -34.48 -6.21 -1.31
CA LEU A 126 -33.88 -6.06 -2.62
C LEU A 126 -32.48 -5.49 -2.45
N ASP A 127 -31.52 -5.95 -3.25
CA ASP A 127 -30.24 -5.27 -3.36
C ASP A 127 -30.38 -3.92 -4.10
N SER A 128 -29.40 -3.06 -4.02
CA SER A 128 -29.38 -1.72 -4.61
C SER A 128 -29.73 -1.73 -6.10
N GLU A 129 -29.17 -2.66 -6.87
CA GLU A 129 -29.41 -2.77 -8.32
C GLU A 129 -30.84 -3.25 -8.64
N ALA A 130 -31.34 -4.23 -7.87
CA ALA A 130 -32.71 -4.71 -8.04
C ALA A 130 -33.72 -3.64 -7.67
N PHE A 131 -33.46 -2.87 -6.59
CA PHE A 131 -34.32 -1.76 -6.20
C PHE A 131 -34.41 -0.70 -7.31
N GLN A 132 -33.28 -0.29 -7.88
CA GLN A 132 -33.29 0.65 -9.01
C GLN A 132 -34.14 0.13 -10.18
N LYS A 133 -33.98 -1.13 -10.57
CA LYS A 133 -34.71 -1.71 -11.71
C LYS A 133 -36.20 -1.95 -11.48
N VAL A 134 -36.61 -2.18 -10.24
CA VAL A 134 -38.01 -2.52 -9.91
C VAL A 134 -38.78 -1.31 -9.38
N CYS A 135 -38.14 -0.48 -8.57
CA CYS A 135 -38.78 0.61 -7.87
C CYS A 135 -38.55 1.98 -8.52
N MET A 136 -37.48 2.13 -9.34
CA MET A 136 -37.09 3.38 -10.00
C MET A 136 -37.21 3.22 -11.50
N ILE A 137 -38.37 3.49 -12.05
CA ILE A 137 -38.62 3.38 -13.51
C ILE A 137 -38.23 4.72 -14.14
N SER A 138 -37.06 4.73 -14.84
CA SER A 138 -36.66 5.88 -15.65
C SER A 138 -37.15 5.75 -17.10
N HIS A 139 -37.15 6.87 -17.84
CA HIS A 139 -37.54 6.89 -19.25
C HIS A 139 -36.62 6.01 -20.14
N GLU A 140 -35.40 5.76 -19.70
CA GLU A 140 -34.41 4.97 -20.43
C GLU A 140 -34.49 3.46 -20.14
N ASP A 141 -35.17 3.03 -19.07
CA ASP A 141 -35.23 1.66 -18.57
C ASP A 141 -36.39 0.81 -19.13
N LEU A 142 -36.91 1.13 -20.31
CA LEU A 142 -37.98 0.33 -20.93
C LEU A 142 -37.55 -1.09 -21.35
N SER A 143 -36.26 -1.45 -21.25
CA SER A 143 -35.77 -2.82 -21.43
C SER A 143 -35.53 -3.48 -20.04
N LEU A 144 -36.50 -4.19 -19.52
CA LEU A 144 -36.40 -4.97 -18.29
C LEU A 144 -35.37 -6.09 -18.44
N ARG A 145 -34.08 -5.77 -18.17
CA ARG A 145 -33.05 -6.79 -17.93
C ARG A 145 -33.01 -7.05 -16.43
N PHE A 146 -33.68 -8.09 -16.00
CA PHE A 146 -33.66 -8.52 -14.60
C PHE A 146 -32.22 -8.97 -14.24
N ASN A 147 -31.74 -8.55 -13.07
CA ASN A 147 -30.51 -9.07 -12.50
C ASN A 147 -30.73 -10.46 -11.87
N SER A 148 -29.63 -11.12 -11.49
CA SER A 148 -29.68 -12.46 -10.88
C SER A 148 -30.50 -12.51 -9.58
N SER A 149 -30.55 -11.42 -8.81
CA SER A 149 -31.32 -11.30 -7.59
C SER A 149 -32.82 -11.29 -7.85
N ILE A 150 -33.29 -10.57 -8.88
CA ILE A 150 -34.67 -10.56 -9.32
C ILE A 150 -35.09 -11.91 -9.90
N HIS A 151 -34.20 -12.52 -10.74
CA HIS A 151 -34.46 -13.86 -11.27
C HIS A 151 -34.58 -14.90 -10.15
N ALA A 152 -33.72 -14.86 -9.14
CA ALA A 152 -33.81 -15.75 -7.99
C ALA A 152 -35.13 -15.59 -7.23
N LYS A 153 -35.62 -14.37 -7.07
CA LYS A 153 -36.91 -14.10 -6.39
C LYS A 153 -38.14 -14.49 -7.21
N LEU A 154 -38.11 -14.26 -8.51
CA LEU A 154 -39.20 -14.68 -9.41
C LEU A 154 -39.25 -16.20 -9.59
N GLY A 155 -38.07 -16.86 -9.66
CA GLY A 155 -37.99 -18.32 -9.71
C GLY A 155 -38.56 -19.00 -8.47
N ASN A 156 -38.49 -18.36 -7.31
CA ASN A 156 -38.96 -18.90 -6.04
C ASN A 156 -40.49 -18.74 -5.80
N VAL A 157 -41.19 -18.04 -6.67
CA VAL A 157 -42.66 -18.04 -6.61
C VAL A 157 -43.23 -19.40 -7.04
N SER A 158 -42.46 -20.21 -7.73
CA SER A 158 -42.87 -21.52 -8.23
C SER A 158 -42.28 -22.73 -7.49
N ASP A 159 -41.18 -22.61 -6.70
CA ASP A 159 -40.62 -23.76 -6.00
C ASP A 159 -39.82 -23.38 -4.72
N ASP A 160 -40.17 -24.10 -3.66
CA ASP A 160 -39.53 -24.32 -2.36
C ASP A 160 -38.46 -23.35 -1.81
N ARG A 161 -38.79 -22.79 -0.61
CA ARG A 161 -37.89 -22.04 0.30
C ARG A 161 -36.53 -22.72 0.58
N GLU A 162 -36.43 -24.03 0.43
CA GLU A 162 -35.20 -24.77 0.65
C GLU A 162 -34.11 -24.53 -0.42
N ASP A 163 -34.50 -24.36 -1.67
CA ASP A 163 -33.51 -24.16 -2.76
C ASP A 163 -32.88 -22.77 -2.76
N MET A 164 -33.60 -21.78 -2.23
CA MET A 164 -33.05 -20.42 -2.08
C MET A 164 -31.99 -20.34 -0.99
N GLN A 165 -32.20 -21.01 0.13
CA GLN A 165 -31.19 -21.09 1.20
C GLN A 165 -29.94 -21.84 0.71
N LYS A 166 -30.12 -22.88 -0.10
CA LYS A 166 -29.01 -23.62 -0.73
C LYS A 166 -28.26 -22.74 -1.72
N PHE A 167 -28.95 -21.96 -2.56
CA PHE A 167 -28.33 -21.05 -3.53
C PHE A 167 -27.53 -19.93 -2.84
N GLN A 168 -28.10 -19.27 -1.83
CA GLN A 168 -27.38 -18.25 -1.04
C GLN A 168 -26.16 -18.83 -0.33
N LYS A 169 -26.29 -20.05 0.21
CA LYS A 169 -25.15 -20.74 0.83
C LYS A 169 -24.03 -21.02 -0.16
N VAL A 170 -24.38 -21.51 -1.36
CA VAL A 170 -23.39 -21.75 -2.44
C VAL A 170 -22.75 -20.43 -2.90
N GLN A 171 -23.55 -19.37 -3.08
CA GLN A 171 -23.02 -18.07 -3.48
C GLN A 171 -22.07 -17.48 -2.44
N ASN A 172 -22.41 -17.58 -1.16
CA ASN A 172 -21.53 -17.12 -0.08
C ASN A 172 -20.25 -17.95 -0.02
N THR A 173 -20.35 -19.28 -0.12
CA THR A 173 -19.19 -20.17 -0.18
C THR A 173 -18.27 -19.83 -1.38
N LEU A 174 -18.85 -19.52 -2.52
CA LEU A 174 -18.10 -19.10 -3.72
C LEU A 174 -17.41 -17.73 -3.52
N LYS A 175 -18.13 -16.75 -2.94
CA LYS A 175 -17.55 -15.45 -2.58
C LYS A 175 -16.41 -15.60 -1.57
N ASP A 176 -16.56 -16.45 -0.58
CA ASP A 176 -15.52 -16.72 0.41
C ASP A 176 -14.30 -17.39 -0.22
N ALA A 177 -14.49 -18.35 -1.12
CA ALA A 177 -13.41 -18.98 -1.87
C ALA A 177 -12.67 -17.97 -2.78
N ILE A 178 -13.40 -17.12 -3.50
CA ILE A 178 -12.83 -16.02 -4.31
C ILE A 178 -12.03 -15.05 -3.42
N ASN A 179 -12.57 -14.69 -2.27
CA ASN A 179 -11.89 -13.81 -1.32
C ASN A 179 -10.63 -14.45 -0.73
N ALA A 180 -10.68 -15.74 -0.41
CA ALA A 180 -9.54 -16.49 0.09
C ALA A 180 -8.39 -16.61 -0.93
N LEU A 181 -8.70 -16.64 -2.23
CA LEU A 181 -7.72 -16.70 -3.31
C LEU A 181 -7.31 -15.32 -3.84
N SER A 182 -8.03 -14.24 -3.49
CA SER A 182 -7.89 -12.92 -4.11
C SER A 182 -6.45 -12.43 -4.24
N PRO A 183 -6.01 -11.99 -5.44
CA PRO A 183 -4.69 -11.40 -5.64
C PRO A 183 -4.55 -9.98 -5.07
N ASN A 184 -5.67 -9.31 -4.78
CA ASN A 184 -5.70 -7.90 -4.35
C ASN A 184 -5.95 -7.72 -2.85
N ARG A 185 -6.32 -8.78 -2.13
CA ARG A 185 -6.57 -8.72 -0.68
C ARG A 185 -5.36 -9.24 0.09
N ARG A 186 -4.89 -8.51 1.08
CA ARG A 186 -3.77 -8.93 1.96
C ARG A 186 -3.94 -10.32 2.58
N THR A 187 -5.18 -10.74 2.80
CA THR A 187 -5.52 -12.07 3.34
C THR A 187 -5.57 -13.15 2.27
N GLY A 188 -5.62 -12.78 0.98
CA GLY A 188 -5.72 -13.72 -0.13
C GLY A 188 -4.44 -14.54 -0.33
N ALA A 189 -4.59 -15.83 -0.66
CA ALA A 189 -3.46 -16.74 -0.83
C ALA A 189 -2.53 -16.30 -1.97
N ILE A 190 -3.10 -15.80 -3.08
CA ILE A 190 -2.31 -15.30 -4.23
C ILE A 190 -1.53 -14.04 -3.85
N PHE A 191 -2.14 -13.12 -3.10
CA PHE A 191 -1.44 -11.92 -2.62
C PHE A 191 -0.25 -12.28 -1.73
N LYS A 192 -0.45 -13.21 -0.77
CA LYS A 192 0.62 -13.66 0.12
C LYS A 192 1.77 -14.28 -0.65
N LYS A 193 1.47 -15.12 -1.65
CA LYS A 193 2.49 -15.74 -2.49
C LYS A 193 3.26 -14.75 -3.36
N LYS A 194 2.60 -13.71 -3.88
CA LYS A 194 3.28 -12.62 -4.59
C LYS A 194 4.23 -11.83 -3.68
N MET A 195 3.79 -11.50 -2.48
CA MET A 195 4.66 -10.81 -1.50
C MET A 195 5.85 -11.68 -1.08
N GLU A 196 5.65 -13.00 -0.94
CA GLU A 196 6.74 -13.93 -0.67
C GLU A 196 7.75 -13.99 -1.84
N GLU A 197 7.26 -14.04 -3.07
CA GLU A 197 8.08 -14.01 -4.30
C GLU A 197 8.89 -12.71 -4.41
N GLU A 198 8.27 -11.55 -4.16
CA GLU A 198 8.96 -10.25 -4.15
C GLU A 198 10.05 -10.19 -3.06
N SER A 199 9.76 -10.71 -1.86
CA SER A 199 10.73 -10.75 -0.76
C SER A 199 11.93 -11.66 -1.06
N LEU A 200 11.66 -12.82 -1.67
CA LEU A 200 12.70 -13.77 -2.10
C LEU A 200 13.55 -13.19 -3.24
N SER A 201 12.92 -12.53 -4.20
CA SER A 201 13.63 -11.86 -5.30
C SER A 201 14.55 -10.76 -4.79
N ALA A 202 14.09 -9.95 -3.84
CA ALA A 202 14.90 -8.92 -3.20
C ALA A 202 16.09 -9.52 -2.41
N SER A 203 15.88 -10.65 -1.72
CA SER A 203 16.95 -11.33 -0.99
C SER A 203 17.98 -11.97 -1.92
N LEU A 204 17.54 -12.52 -3.05
CA LEU A 204 18.43 -13.03 -4.10
C LEU A 204 19.30 -11.93 -4.71
N TYR A 205 18.71 -10.76 -4.93
CA TYR A 205 19.47 -9.61 -5.47
C TYR A 205 20.58 -9.16 -4.51
N ARG A 206 20.27 -9.06 -3.22
CA ARG A 206 21.27 -8.73 -2.19
C ARG A 206 22.39 -9.76 -2.12
N LYS A 207 22.04 -11.05 -2.18
CA LYS A 207 23.07 -12.11 -2.16
C LYS A 207 23.98 -12.06 -3.38
N LYS A 208 23.47 -11.72 -4.56
CA LYS A 208 24.33 -11.53 -5.74
C LYS A 208 25.27 -10.35 -5.59
N GLU A 209 24.79 -9.21 -5.05
CA GLU A 209 25.66 -8.06 -4.75
C GLU A 209 26.75 -8.43 -3.71
N GLU A 210 26.39 -9.21 -2.68
CA GLU A 210 27.34 -9.72 -1.70
C GLU A 210 28.38 -10.66 -2.33
N GLU A 211 27.96 -11.56 -3.23
CA GLU A 211 28.86 -12.46 -3.96
C GLU A 211 29.84 -11.68 -4.86
N GLU A 212 29.38 -10.67 -5.59
CA GLU A 212 30.23 -9.79 -6.42
C GLU A 212 31.23 -9.02 -5.55
N ALA A 213 30.80 -8.53 -4.38
CA ALA A 213 31.71 -7.87 -3.44
C ALA A 213 32.76 -8.83 -2.88
N VAL A 214 32.41 -10.06 -2.57
CA VAL A 214 33.38 -11.08 -2.11
C VAL A 214 34.41 -11.38 -3.21
N LEU A 215 33.97 -11.58 -4.45
CA LEU A 215 34.88 -11.81 -5.56
C LEU A 215 35.87 -10.65 -5.76
N SER A 216 35.40 -9.41 -5.65
CA SER A 216 36.29 -8.24 -5.76
C SER A 216 37.30 -8.15 -4.62
N LEU A 217 36.91 -8.53 -3.41
CA LEU A 217 37.85 -8.60 -2.27
C LEU A 217 38.85 -9.74 -2.40
N GLU A 218 38.46 -10.89 -2.95
CA GLU A 218 39.38 -12.00 -3.23
C GLU A 218 40.45 -11.59 -4.24
N GLU A 219 40.07 -10.86 -5.31
CA GLU A 219 41.04 -10.32 -6.28
C GLU A 219 41.99 -9.31 -5.61
N GLU A 220 41.51 -8.43 -4.73
CA GLU A 220 42.35 -7.48 -3.99
C GLU A 220 43.32 -8.20 -3.05
N VAL A 221 42.88 -9.23 -2.33
CA VAL A 221 43.74 -10.04 -1.48
C VAL A 221 44.85 -10.69 -2.28
N LEU A 222 44.56 -11.29 -3.43
CA LEU A 222 45.54 -11.89 -4.30
C LEU A 222 46.60 -10.86 -4.77
N SER A 223 46.16 -9.67 -5.15
CA SER A 223 47.05 -8.61 -5.58
C SER A 223 47.98 -8.13 -4.44
N LEU A 224 47.44 -8.02 -3.23
CA LEU A 224 48.20 -7.63 -2.04
C LEU A 224 49.21 -8.72 -1.61
N GLU A 225 48.82 -10.00 -1.74
CA GLU A 225 49.76 -11.11 -1.49
C GLU A 225 50.94 -11.12 -2.46
N GLU A 226 50.73 -10.81 -3.74
CA GLU A 226 51.81 -10.67 -4.73
C GLU A 226 52.74 -9.50 -4.38
N GLN A 227 52.16 -8.33 -4.07
CA GLN A 227 52.95 -7.16 -3.65
C GLN A 227 53.76 -7.45 -2.38
N TRP A 228 53.16 -8.14 -1.41
CA TRP A 228 53.85 -8.52 -0.17
C TRP A 228 55.06 -9.43 -0.47
N LYS A 229 54.86 -10.45 -1.33
CA LYS A 229 55.97 -11.34 -1.75
C LYS A 229 57.13 -10.59 -2.46
N GLU A 230 56.81 -9.61 -3.29
CA GLU A 230 57.81 -8.79 -3.94
C GLU A 230 58.56 -7.92 -2.92
N LYS A 231 57.84 -7.27 -2.01
CA LYS A 231 58.47 -6.44 -0.97
C LYS A 231 59.34 -7.24 -0.01
N THR A 232 58.91 -8.43 0.36
CA THR A 232 59.70 -9.34 1.21
C THR A 232 61.01 -9.73 0.51
N LYS A 233 61.01 -10.02 -0.79
CA LYS A 233 62.22 -10.29 -1.56
C LYS A 233 63.15 -9.07 -1.66
N GLU A 234 62.57 -7.89 -1.81
CA GLU A 234 63.32 -6.64 -1.83
C GLU A 234 64.00 -6.35 -0.47
N GLU A 235 63.26 -6.60 0.61
CA GLU A 235 63.74 -6.49 1.99
C GLU A 235 64.93 -7.44 2.24
N GLU A 236 64.82 -8.73 1.90
CA GLU A 236 65.90 -9.70 2.00
C GLU A 236 67.17 -9.30 1.20
N ARG A 237 66.96 -8.69 0.02
CA ARG A 237 68.04 -8.19 -0.81
C ARG A 237 68.74 -7.02 -0.16
N LEU A 238 67.99 -6.04 0.35
CA LEU A 238 68.50 -4.87 1.04
C LEU A 238 69.22 -5.27 2.33
N GLU A 239 68.76 -6.23 3.08
CA GLU A 239 69.40 -6.74 4.28
C GLU A 239 70.81 -7.34 3.93
N LYS A 240 70.89 -8.12 2.85
CA LYS A 240 72.16 -8.67 2.38
C LYS A 240 73.15 -7.56 1.95
N GLU A 241 72.69 -6.51 1.29
CA GLU A 241 73.50 -5.37 0.90
C GLU A 241 73.99 -4.59 2.12
N VAL A 242 73.13 -4.37 3.11
CA VAL A 242 73.49 -3.72 4.38
C VAL A 242 74.61 -4.55 5.13
N GLN A 243 74.32 -5.86 5.25
CA GLN A 243 75.36 -6.73 5.88
C GLN A 243 76.69 -6.69 5.17
N LYS A 244 76.70 -6.71 3.83
CA LYS A 244 77.97 -6.59 3.03
C LYS A 244 78.64 -5.24 3.29
N GLY A 245 77.86 -4.13 3.32
CA GLY A 245 78.41 -2.80 3.61
C GLY A 245 78.97 -2.69 5.05
N ILE A 246 78.40 -3.33 6.04
CA ILE A 246 78.94 -3.40 7.39
C ILE A 246 80.24 -4.14 7.42
N LEU A 247 80.35 -5.30 6.78
CA LEU A 247 81.58 -6.09 6.67
C LEU A 247 82.74 -5.32 5.95
N GLU A 248 82.35 -4.60 4.86
CA GLU A 248 83.32 -3.75 4.14
C GLU A 248 83.85 -2.59 5.02
N LYS A 249 82.98 -1.96 5.78
CA LYS A 249 83.27 -0.88 6.72
C LYS A 249 84.23 -1.39 7.84
N GLU A 250 83.94 -2.57 8.41
CA GLU A 250 84.81 -3.19 9.42
C GLU A 250 86.19 -3.56 8.85
N ALA A 251 86.22 -4.11 7.63
CA ALA A 251 87.47 -4.43 6.94
C ALA A 251 88.30 -3.16 6.67
N LEU A 252 87.66 -2.08 6.26
CA LEU A 252 88.31 -0.78 6.04
C LEU A 252 88.86 -0.21 7.35
N GLY A 253 88.13 -0.30 8.45
CA GLY A 253 88.55 0.10 9.80
C GLY A 253 89.82 -0.64 10.25
N LYS A 254 89.84 -1.97 10.10
CA LYS A 254 90.98 -2.82 10.39
C LYS A 254 92.23 -2.47 9.50
N LYS A 255 91.96 -2.16 8.24
CA LYS A 255 93.08 -1.75 7.31
C LYS A 255 93.71 -0.42 7.72
N VAL A 256 92.89 0.56 8.15
CA VAL A 256 93.40 1.85 8.65
C VAL A 256 94.19 1.67 9.95
N GLU A 257 93.73 0.81 10.84
CA GLU A 257 94.39 0.49 12.08
C GLU A 257 95.72 -0.21 11.82
N TYR A 258 95.76 -1.17 10.90
CA TYR A 258 96.96 -1.84 10.46
C TYR A 258 98.00 -0.85 9.86
N GLN A 259 97.59 0.09 9.03
CA GLN A 259 98.45 1.13 8.50
C GLN A 259 99.05 2.02 9.58
N LYS A 260 98.27 2.42 10.59
CA LYS A 260 98.75 3.19 11.75
C LYS A 260 99.79 2.43 12.53
N LEU A 261 99.53 1.13 12.81
CA LEU A 261 100.51 0.27 13.48
C LEU A 261 101.82 0.08 12.68
N GLN A 262 101.71 -0.02 11.33
CA GLN A 262 102.84 -0.06 10.46
C GLN A 262 103.69 1.23 10.55
N GLU A 263 103.09 2.40 10.49
CA GLU A 263 103.75 3.69 10.65
C GLU A 263 104.43 3.83 12.03
N GLU A 264 103.81 3.37 13.09
CA GLU A 264 104.35 3.37 14.43
C GLU A 264 105.60 2.43 14.53
N LEU A 265 105.45 1.28 13.91
CA LEU A 265 106.56 0.30 13.85
C LEU A 265 107.77 0.86 13.08
N GLU A 266 107.50 1.52 11.94
CA GLU A 266 108.58 2.19 11.16
C GLU A 266 109.24 3.32 11.97
N LYS A 267 108.43 4.12 12.68
CA LYS A 267 108.97 5.18 13.59
C LYS A 267 109.80 4.60 14.72
N ALA A 268 109.31 3.50 15.30
CA ALA A 268 110.07 2.80 16.36
C ALA A 268 111.39 2.17 15.83
N HIS A 269 111.28 1.56 14.65
CA HIS A 269 112.54 0.99 13.98
C HIS A 269 113.55 2.09 13.65
N TYR A 270 113.09 3.23 13.12
CA TYR A 270 113.97 4.38 12.87
C TYR A 270 114.66 4.90 14.16
N ARG A 271 113.92 4.99 15.25
CA ARG A 271 114.47 5.36 16.58
C ARG A 271 115.49 4.35 17.07
N TYR A 272 115.20 3.07 16.91
CA TYR A 272 116.07 1.99 17.28
C TYR A 272 117.40 2.03 16.47
N GLU A 273 117.36 2.16 15.18
CA GLU A 273 118.49 2.28 14.30
C GLU A 273 119.35 3.53 14.59
N ASN A 274 118.72 4.66 14.89
CA ASN A 274 119.46 5.87 15.33
C ASN A 274 120.13 5.69 16.70
N ALA A 275 119.44 5.04 17.64
CA ALA A 275 120.04 4.76 18.93
C ALA A 275 121.25 3.80 18.80
N LYS A 276 121.23 2.82 17.88
CA LYS A 276 122.30 1.89 17.58
C LYS A 276 123.53 2.58 16.96
N LYS A 277 123.38 3.71 16.30
CA LYS A 277 124.48 4.52 15.77
C LYS A 277 125.28 5.34 16.82
N TRP A 278 124.74 5.43 18.05
CA TRP A 278 125.35 6.17 19.15
C TRP A 278 125.98 5.27 20.20
N TYR A 279 125.93 3.96 20.00
CA TYR A 279 126.72 2.94 20.73
C TYR A 279 127.82 2.38 19.82
#